data_70bcac009a1e397b5d5a48ffbda68fe4
#
_entry.id   70bcac009a1e397b5d5a48ffbda68fe4
#
_cell.length_a   1.000
_cell.length_b   1.000
_cell.length_c   1.000
_cell.angle_alpha   90.00
_cell.angle_beta   90.00
_cell.angle_gamma   90.00
#
_symmetry.space_group_name_H-M   'P 1'
#
loop_
_entity.id
_entity.type
_entity.pdbx_description
1 polymer ?
#
loop_
_entity_poly.entity_id
_entity_poly.type
_entity_poly.pdbx_seq_one_letter_code
_entity_poly.pdbx_strand_id
1 'polypeptide(L)'
;MSDVGNLSRLAPSAAQLPVHSYFETAVLQQELASLFRLGAGYVGHEAMVPEVGHYATLAHEDHGRVLVRNSRGIELLSNICRHRQAVMLEGQGQADSIVCPLHR
;
A
#
# COMPACT_ATOMS: atom_id res chain seq x y z
N MET A 1 25.82 21.14 -15.19
CA MET A 1 26.80 20.77 -14.17
C MET A 1 26.21 20.98 -12.79
N SER A 2 26.12 19.94 -12.01
CA SER A 2 25.58 20.04 -10.66
C SER A 2 26.50 20.89 -9.80
N ASP A 3 25.96 21.87 -9.14
CA ASP A 3 26.69 22.77 -8.26
C ASP A 3 26.92 22.11 -6.89
N VAL A 4 27.77 21.07 -6.89
CA VAL A 4 28.09 20.33 -5.68
C VAL A 4 28.79 21.22 -4.64
N GLY A 5 29.37 22.35 -5.10
CA GLY A 5 30.05 23.32 -4.23
C GLY A 5 29.09 24.06 -3.28
N ASN A 6 27.79 24.12 -3.63
CA ASN A 6 26.81 24.76 -2.77
C ASN A 6 26.29 23.88 -1.64
N LEU A 7 26.44 22.55 -1.74
CA LEU A 7 26.01 21.63 -0.68
C LEU A 7 26.83 21.80 0.60
N SER A 8 28.11 22.20 0.47
CA SER A 8 28.99 22.43 1.63
C SER A 8 28.63 23.71 2.41
N ARG A 9 27.78 24.58 1.84
CA ARG A 9 27.34 25.82 2.49
C ARG A 9 26.03 25.65 3.27
N LEU A 10 25.38 24.52 3.12
CA LEU A 10 24.18 24.23 3.90
C LEU A 10 24.59 23.99 5.35
N ALA A 11 24.07 24.78 6.27
CA ALA A 11 24.29 24.54 7.68
C ALA A 11 23.83 23.13 8.06
N PRO A 12 24.56 22.40 8.91
CA PRO A 12 24.11 21.10 9.38
C PRO A 12 22.72 21.22 9.99
N SER A 13 21.77 20.46 9.46
CA SER A 13 20.42 20.42 10.02
C SER A 13 20.44 19.59 11.29
N ALA A 14 19.97 20.15 12.40
CA ALA A 14 19.77 19.40 13.64
C ALA A 14 18.64 18.35 13.53
N ALA A 15 17.89 18.37 12.42
CA ALA A 15 16.77 17.47 12.17
C ALA A 15 17.15 16.23 11.34
N GLN A 16 18.43 15.99 11.07
CA GLN A 16 18.85 14.80 10.35
C GLN A 16 18.67 13.54 11.20
N LEU A 17 18.05 12.53 10.59
CA LEU A 17 17.92 11.24 11.22
C LEU A 17 19.28 10.54 11.29
N PRO A 18 19.59 9.82 12.39
CA PRO A 18 20.78 9.00 12.47
C PRO A 18 20.77 7.93 11.37
N VAL A 19 21.98 7.59 10.85
CA VAL A 19 22.10 6.61 9.76
C VAL A 19 21.50 5.25 10.13
N HIS A 20 21.59 4.81 11.38
CA HIS A 20 21.05 3.54 11.83
C HIS A 20 19.52 3.45 11.67
N SER A 21 18.80 4.59 11.66
CA SER A 21 17.34 4.60 11.47
C SER A 21 16.90 4.05 10.12
N TYR A 22 17.80 3.99 9.13
CA TYR A 22 17.52 3.40 7.82
C TYR A 22 17.65 1.87 7.78
N PHE A 23 18.25 1.26 8.79
CA PHE A 23 18.58 -0.17 8.80
C PHE A 23 17.98 -0.96 9.95
N GLU A 24 17.71 -0.32 11.07
CA GLU A 24 17.25 -1.02 12.27
C GLU A 24 15.79 -1.42 12.17
N THR A 25 15.52 -2.71 12.34
CA THR A 25 14.17 -3.27 12.35
C THR A 25 13.29 -2.64 13.43
N ALA A 26 13.86 -2.33 14.61
CA ALA A 26 13.14 -1.69 15.70
C ALA A 26 12.59 -0.32 15.31
N VAL A 27 13.36 0.47 14.56
CA VAL A 27 12.92 1.78 14.03
C VAL A 27 11.78 1.59 13.03
N LEU A 28 11.91 0.64 12.12
CA LEU A 28 10.84 0.31 11.16
C LEU A 28 9.55 -0.08 11.88
N GLN A 29 9.61 -0.94 12.90
CA GLN A 29 8.44 -1.34 13.66
C GLN A 29 7.78 -0.15 14.37
N GLN A 30 8.57 0.76 14.89
CA GLN A 30 8.06 1.99 15.51
C GLN A 30 7.39 2.91 14.49
N GLU A 31 8.00 3.07 13.30
CA GLU A 31 7.42 3.84 12.20
C GLU A 31 6.09 3.24 11.74
N LEU A 32 6.04 1.93 11.53
CA LEU A 32 4.81 1.24 11.15
C LEU A 32 3.70 1.45 12.18
N ALA A 33 4.01 1.33 13.46
CA ALA A 33 3.02 1.49 14.53
C ALA A 33 2.54 2.94 14.70
N SER A 34 3.45 3.91 14.59
CA SER A 34 3.18 5.31 14.95
C SER A 34 2.74 6.17 13.77
N LEU A 35 3.23 5.88 12.56
CA LEU A 35 2.99 6.70 11.38
C LEU A 35 2.06 6.01 10.37
N PHE A 36 2.41 4.81 9.93
CA PHE A 36 1.74 4.18 8.81
C PHE A 36 0.42 3.50 9.17
N ARG A 37 0.28 2.95 10.37
CA ARG A 37 -0.97 2.30 10.81
C ARG A 37 -2.00 3.25 11.38
N LEU A 38 -1.58 4.39 11.92
CA LEU A 38 -2.48 5.36 12.54
C LEU A 38 -2.89 6.49 11.61
N GLY A 39 -2.08 6.77 10.58
CA GLY A 39 -2.32 7.84 9.63
C GLY A 39 -3.03 7.37 8.36
N ALA A 40 -3.38 8.34 7.52
CA ALA A 40 -3.82 8.05 6.16
C ALA A 40 -2.67 7.48 5.34
N GLY A 41 -2.91 6.38 4.63
CA GLY A 41 -1.94 5.73 3.77
C GLY A 41 -2.35 5.79 2.30
N TYR A 42 -1.36 5.88 1.43
CA TYR A 42 -1.58 5.75 0.00
C TYR A 42 -1.79 4.27 -0.34
N VAL A 43 -2.90 3.94 -0.98
CA VAL A 43 -3.23 2.55 -1.39
C VAL A 43 -3.22 2.36 -2.89
N GLY A 44 -3.34 3.42 -3.68
CA GLY A 44 -3.36 3.33 -5.13
C GLY A 44 -3.98 4.56 -5.78
N HIS A 45 -4.08 4.51 -7.09
CA HIS A 45 -4.69 5.55 -7.91
C HIS A 45 -5.94 4.98 -8.60
N GLU A 46 -6.93 5.84 -8.86
CA GLU A 46 -8.18 5.44 -9.52
C GLU A 46 -7.98 4.79 -10.90
N ALA A 47 -6.88 5.14 -11.59
CA ALA A 47 -6.51 4.54 -12.86
C ALA A 47 -6.15 3.05 -12.77
N MET A 48 -5.94 2.52 -11.56
CA MET A 48 -5.73 1.08 -11.35
C MET A 48 -7.01 0.28 -11.52
N VAL A 49 -8.15 0.93 -11.33
CA VAL A 49 -9.49 0.35 -11.46
C VAL A 49 -10.39 1.30 -12.28
N PRO A 50 -10.10 1.48 -13.58
CA PRO A 50 -10.72 2.53 -14.40
C PRO A 50 -12.21 2.34 -14.66
N GLU A 51 -12.70 1.10 -14.67
CA GLU A 51 -14.08 0.76 -15.04
C GLU A 51 -14.76 -0.05 -13.93
N VAL A 52 -16.08 0.00 -13.89
CA VAL A 52 -16.88 -0.84 -12.98
C VAL A 52 -16.57 -2.32 -13.21
N GLY A 53 -16.32 -3.05 -12.12
CA GLY A 53 -15.89 -4.44 -12.16
C GLY A 53 -14.38 -4.64 -12.13
N HIS A 54 -13.59 -3.58 -12.34
CA HIS A 54 -12.15 -3.68 -12.21
C HIS A 54 -11.70 -3.82 -10.75
N TYR A 55 -10.63 -4.58 -10.56
CA TYR A 55 -9.98 -4.74 -9.26
C TYR A 55 -8.46 -4.68 -9.39
N ALA A 56 -7.81 -4.32 -8.29
CA ALA A 56 -6.35 -4.34 -8.17
C ALA A 56 -5.96 -4.71 -6.74
N THR A 57 -5.24 -5.80 -6.58
CA THR A 57 -4.75 -6.23 -5.27
C THR A 57 -3.54 -5.40 -4.84
N LEU A 58 -3.39 -5.19 -3.55
CA LEU A 58 -2.28 -4.44 -2.98
C LEU A 58 -1.09 -5.36 -2.73
N ALA A 59 -0.17 -5.44 -3.70
CA ALA A 59 0.99 -6.32 -3.62
C ALA A 59 1.89 -6.02 -2.41
N HIS A 60 2.00 -4.74 -2.01
CA HIS A 60 2.78 -4.34 -0.84
C HIS A 60 2.18 -4.76 0.51
N GLU A 61 0.98 -5.33 0.50
CA GLU A 61 0.28 -5.88 1.65
C GLU A 61 0.04 -7.39 1.51
N ASP A 62 0.92 -8.09 0.83
CA ASP A 62 0.79 -9.53 0.54
C ASP A 62 -0.59 -9.90 -0.04
N HIS A 63 -1.16 -8.99 -0.86
CA HIS A 63 -2.49 -9.13 -1.46
C HIS A 63 -3.64 -9.25 -0.45
N GLY A 64 -3.41 -8.84 0.80
CA GLY A 64 -4.43 -8.92 1.86
C GLY A 64 -5.63 -7.99 1.67
N ARG A 65 -5.47 -6.92 0.88
CA ARG A 65 -6.55 -6.00 0.50
C ARG A 65 -6.60 -5.79 -0.99
N VAL A 66 -7.76 -5.35 -1.47
CA VAL A 66 -8.02 -5.15 -2.90
C VAL A 66 -8.83 -3.88 -3.12
N LEU A 67 -8.41 -3.08 -4.09
CA LEU A 67 -9.22 -1.97 -4.62
C LEU A 67 -10.21 -2.54 -5.62
N VAL A 68 -11.46 -2.13 -5.51
CA VAL A 68 -12.52 -2.49 -6.47
C VAL A 68 -13.28 -1.25 -6.89
N ARG A 69 -13.68 -1.19 -8.15
CA ARG A 69 -14.63 -0.19 -8.61
C ARG A 69 -16.00 -0.84 -8.82
N ASN A 70 -16.99 -0.32 -8.15
CA ASN A 70 -18.38 -0.71 -8.33
C ASN A 70 -19.23 0.51 -8.72
N SER A 71 -20.56 0.34 -8.78
CA SER A 71 -21.49 1.42 -9.13
C SER A 71 -21.50 2.58 -8.12
N ARG A 72 -21.01 2.37 -6.90
CA ARG A 72 -20.92 3.40 -5.85
C ARG A 72 -19.60 4.16 -5.86
N GLY A 73 -18.59 3.66 -6.57
CA GLY A 73 -17.25 4.24 -6.63
C GLY A 73 -16.14 3.23 -6.38
N ILE A 74 -15.04 3.69 -5.79
CA ILE A 74 -13.90 2.84 -5.45
C ILE A 74 -13.95 2.50 -3.96
N GLU A 75 -13.83 1.22 -3.66
CA GLU A 75 -13.80 0.70 -2.30
C GLU A 75 -12.54 -0.12 -2.07
N LEU A 76 -12.05 -0.11 -0.85
CA LEU A 76 -10.95 -0.94 -0.38
C LEU A 76 -11.54 -2.06 0.47
N LEU A 77 -11.38 -3.29 0.01
CA LEU A 77 -11.96 -4.47 0.65
C LEU A 77 -10.88 -5.41 1.16
N SER A 78 -11.22 -6.22 2.16
CA SER A 78 -10.41 -7.37 2.53
C SER A 78 -10.44 -8.40 1.41
N ASN A 79 -9.28 -8.86 1.00
CA ASN A 79 -9.12 -9.89 -0.04
C ASN A 79 -9.00 -11.29 0.55
N ILE A 80 -9.29 -11.43 1.83
CA ILE A 80 -9.16 -12.68 2.57
C ILE A 80 -10.54 -13.23 2.89
N CYS A 81 -10.81 -14.46 2.45
CA CYS A 81 -12.06 -15.15 2.76
C CYS A 81 -12.17 -15.41 4.26
N ARG A 82 -13.29 -15.03 4.86
CA ARG A 82 -13.53 -15.21 6.30
C ARG A 82 -13.63 -16.67 6.72
N HIS A 83 -13.97 -17.56 5.80
CA HIS A 83 -14.20 -18.98 6.11
C HIS A 83 -12.89 -19.70 6.41
N ARG A 84 -11.94 -19.70 5.46
CA ARG A 84 -10.65 -20.41 5.59
C ARG A 84 -9.43 -19.56 5.21
N GLN A 85 -9.60 -18.23 5.23
CA GLN A 85 -8.53 -17.27 4.99
C GLN A 85 -7.83 -17.40 3.63
N ALA A 86 -8.53 -17.89 2.62
CA ALA A 86 -8.01 -17.93 1.25
C ALA A 86 -7.96 -16.52 0.66
N VAL A 87 -6.90 -16.24 -0.09
CA VAL A 87 -6.82 -15.04 -0.92
C VAL A 87 -7.82 -15.19 -2.07
N MET A 88 -8.71 -14.22 -2.24
CA MET A 88 -9.80 -14.32 -3.21
C MET A 88 -9.41 -13.88 -4.62
N LEU A 89 -8.61 -12.83 -4.75
CA LEU A 89 -8.19 -12.26 -6.02
C LEU A 89 -6.67 -12.08 -6.05
N GLU A 90 -6.08 -12.19 -7.22
CA GLU A 90 -4.67 -11.94 -7.45
C GLU A 90 -4.48 -10.93 -8.57
N GLY A 91 -3.48 -10.06 -8.43
CA GLY A 91 -3.09 -9.09 -9.44
C GLY A 91 -4.16 -8.04 -9.73
N GLN A 92 -4.39 -7.80 -10.99
CA GLN A 92 -5.37 -6.85 -11.51
C GLN A 92 -6.25 -7.54 -12.54
N GLY A 93 -7.50 -7.13 -12.62
CA GLY A 93 -8.42 -7.71 -13.59
C GLY A 93 -9.81 -7.11 -13.52
N GLN A 94 -10.75 -7.83 -14.12
CA GLN A 94 -12.16 -7.49 -14.13
C GLN A 94 -12.98 -8.72 -13.70
N ALA A 95 -13.95 -8.51 -12.83
CA ALA A 95 -14.86 -9.55 -12.36
C ALA A 95 -16.22 -8.95 -12.06
N ASP A 96 -17.28 -9.66 -12.42
CA ASP A 96 -18.66 -9.25 -12.11
C ASP A 96 -19.00 -9.52 -10.63
N SER A 97 -18.33 -10.49 -10.03
CA SER A 97 -18.47 -10.83 -8.62
C SER A 97 -17.17 -11.41 -8.07
N ILE A 98 -16.94 -11.23 -6.78
CA ILE A 98 -15.80 -11.82 -6.09
C ILE A 98 -16.26 -13.11 -5.43
N VAL A 99 -15.66 -14.21 -5.85
CA VAL A 99 -16.02 -15.56 -5.39
C VAL A 99 -14.79 -16.24 -4.82
N CYS A 100 -14.92 -16.80 -3.62
CA CYS A 100 -13.81 -17.52 -3.00
C CYS A 100 -13.45 -18.77 -3.83
N PRO A 101 -12.16 -18.96 -4.21
CA PRO A 101 -11.75 -20.07 -5.07
C PRO A 101 -11.91 -21.45 -4.42
N LEU A 102 -11.99 -21.53 -3.07
CA LEU A 102 -12.09 -22.80 -2.36
C LEU A 102 -13.52 -23.37 -2.38
N HIS A 103 -14.51 -22.56 -2.03
CA HIS A 103 -15.88 -23.07 -1.82
C HIS A 103 -16.96 -22.38 -2.69
N ARG A 104 -16.57 -21.31 -3.39
CA ARG A 104 -17.46 -20.52 -4.27
C ARG A 104 -18.74 -19.99 -3.60
#